data_d8765cf6c1695c359ed31b4b1ef28454
#
_entry.id   d8765cf6c1695c359ed31b4b1ef28454
#
_cell.length_a   1.000
_cell.length_b   1.000
_cell.length_c   1.000
_cell.angle_alpha   90.00
_cell.angle_beta   90.00
_cell.angle_gamma   90.00
#
_symmetry.space_group_name_H-M   'P 1'
#
loop_
_entity.id
_entity.type
_entity.pdbx_description
1 polymer ?
#
loop_
_entity_poly.entity_id
_entity_poly.type
_entity_poly.pdbx_seq_one_letter_code
_entity_poly.pdbx_strand_id
1 'polypeptide(L)'
;MKFVDVKNDIAFRKIFGNEQKTLILISFLNAILKLEGDQRIKEVTIINPYLLPRVAGEKASIIDVRAKDEKGQQFVIEMQVADVDGFDKRVQYYTCRDYSMQIDRGEQYPLLKPTYFIGILDFSFFDSPAYLSNHLILNEQTYEHTLKDIRFTFIELQKFHKTVTELQTLTEKWIFFLKNAENLDLIPENINDQGLIEAYKDADKHAWQKEELIAYDNASIAEQDERGKIIAAEKKGKIEEKEKVVKRCWQKKMPIKDIAEISELTIEQVQAILKKLEKQ
;
A
#
# COMPACT_ATOMS: atom_id res chain seq x y z
N MET A 1 6.98 17.18 20.01
CA MET A 1 6.54 15.80 19.69
C MET A 1 7.50 15.23 18.65
N LYS A 2 7.62 13.93 18.56
CA LYS A 2 8.34 13.27 17.46
C LYS A 2 7.50 12.09 17.02
N PHE A 3 6.97 12.16 15.82
CA PHE A 3 6.06 11.12 15.33
C PHE A 3 6.82 9.93 14.73
N VAL A 4 6.18 8.76 14.77
CA VAL A 4 6.63 7.56 14.04
C VAL A 4 6.36 7.72 12.55
N ASP A 5 7.09 6.97 11.72
CA ASP A 5 6.63 6.73 10.34
C ASP A 5 5.38 5.83 10.38
N VAL A 6 4.25 6.40 9.99
CA VAL A 6 2.94 5.70 10.00
C VAL A 6 2.88 4.57 8.98
N LYS A 7 3.77 4.58 7.97
CA LYS A 7 3.85 3.54 6.95
C LYS A 7 4.49 2.24 7.47
N ASN A 8 5.18 2.30 8.61
CA ASN A 8 5.74 1.11 9.26
C ASN A 8 4.61 0.19 9.76
N ASP A 9 4.70 -1.11 9.51
CA ASP A 9 3.69 -2.12 9.86
C ASP A 9 3.24 -2.07 11.32
N ILE A 10 4.19 -1.91 12.25
CA ILE A 10 3.88 -1.85 13.70
C ILE A 10 3.11 -0.59 14.03
N ALA A 11 3.55 0.55 13.47
CA ALA A 11 2.89 1.84 13.68
C ALA A 11 1.48 1.84 13.06
N PHE A 12 1.36 1.36 11.83
CA PHE A 12 0.09 1.30 11.13
C PHE A 12 -0.95 0.46 11.89
N ARG A 13 -0.58 -0.75 12.29
CA ARG A 13 -1.47 -1.64 13.04
C ARG A 13 -1.82 -1.09 14.42
N LYS A 14 -0.87 -0.45 15.11
CA LYS A 14 -1.12 0.19 16.41
C LYS A 14 -2.12 1.34 16.29
N ILE A 15 -2.02 2.18 15.26
CA ILE A 15 -2.86 3.36 15.07
C ILE A 15 -4.25 2.96 14.55
N PHE A 16 -4.33 2.13 13.51
CA PHE A 16 -5.59 1.81 12.83
C PHE A 16 -6.27 0.53 13.31
N GLY A 17 -5.53 -0.39 13.93
CA GLY A 17 -6.04 -1.65 14.46
C GLY A 17 -6.36 -1.63 15.96
N ASN A 18 -6.46 -0.47 16.59
CA ASN A 18 -6.73 -0.34 18.01
C ASN A 18 -8.23 -0.44 18.32
N GLU A 19 -8.66 -1.54 18.93
CA GLU A 19 -10.06 -1.80 19.30
C GLU A 19 -10.63 -0.78 20.30
N GLN A 20 -9.77 -0.12 21.10
CA GLN A 20 -10.19 0.86 22.08
C GLN A 20 -10.30 2.28 21.49
N LYS A 21 -9.76 2.52 20.30
CA LYS A 21 -9.70 3.83 19.62
C LYS A 21 -10.26 3.78 18.21
N THR A 22 -11.40 3.16 18.05
CA THR A 22 -12.04 2.96 16.75
C THR A 22 -12.41 4.26 16.03
N LEU A 23 -12.47 5.40 16.73
CA LEU A 23 -12.73 6.72 16.16
C LEU A 23 -11.68 7.09 15.07
N ILE A 24 -10.43 6.67 15.22
CA ILE A 24 -9.37 6.86 14.23
C ILE A 24 -9.79 6.21 12.91
N LEU A 25 -10.14 4.93 12.96
CA LEU A 25 -10.52 4.17 11.78
C LEU A 25 -11.85 4.66 11.18
N ILE A 26 -12.83 5.02 12.00
CA ILE A 26 -14.11 5.60 11.55
C ILE A 26 -13.88 6.89 10.75
N SER A 27 -13.06 7.82 11.29
CA SER A 27 -12.75 9.07 10.60
C SER A 27 -12.01 8.81 9.29
N PHE A 28 -11.00 7.95 9.30
CA PHE A 28 -10.25 7.57 8.11
C PHE A 28 -11.15 6.99 7.02
N LEU A 29 -11.96 5.98 7.34
CA LEU A 29 -12.85 5.32 6.38
C LEU A 29 -13.86 6.30 5.78
N ASN A 30 -14.51 7.11 6.62
CA ASN A 30 -15.47 8.12 6.14
C ASN A 30 -14.80 9.14 5.21
N ALA A 31 -13.57 9.57 5.51
CA ALA A 31 -12.83 10.52 4.70
C ALA A 31 -12.37 9.93 3.35
N ILE A 32 -11.79 8.73 3.36
CA ILE A 32 -11.24 8.11 2.15
C ILE A 32 -12.34 7.62 1.19
N LEU A 33 -13.41 7.05 1.74
CA LEU A 33 -14.55 6.57 0.95
C LEU A 33 -15.55 7.70 0.62
N LYS A 34 -15.32 8.92 1.16
CA LYS A 34 -16.18 10.10 0.98
C LYS A 34 -17.64 9.81 1.35
N LEU A 35 -17.84 9.17 2.51
CA LEU A 35 -19.16 8.81 2.99
C LEU A 35 -19.84 9.99 3.69
N GLU A 36 -21.06 10.28 3.28
CA GLU A 36 -21.84 11.43 3.79
C GLU A 36 -23.25 10.98 4.23
N GLY A 37 -23.90 11.79 5.07
CA GLY A 37 -25.27 11.55 5.53
C GLY A 37 -25.44 10.16 6.16
N ASP A 38 -26.44 9.41 5.72
CA ASP A 38 -26.76 8.07 6.22
C ASP A 38 -25.77 6.99 5.79
N GLN A 39 -24.89 7.31 4.84
CA GLN A 39 -23.83 6.39 4.42
C GLN A 39 -22.63 6.41 5.39
N ARG A 40 -22.49 7.43 6.22
CA ARG A 40 -21.38 7.51 7.18
C ARG A 40 -21.36 6.31 8.10
N ILE A 41 -20.18 5.80 8.30
CA ILE A 41 -19.86 4.78 9.31
C ILE A 41 -19.91 5.47 10.68
N LYS A 42 -20.65 4.88 11.61
CA LYS A 42 -20.81 5.37 13.00
C LYS A 42 -20.04 4.50 13.98
N GLU A 43 -19.96 3.23 13.70
CA GLU A 43 -19.26 2.25 14.54
C GLU A 43 -18.44 1.31 13.67
N VAL A 44 -17.29 0.87 14.18
CA VAL A 44 -16.50 -0.21 13.60
C VAL A 44 -16.08 -1.19 14.68
N THR A 45 -16.02 -2.46 14.29
CA THR A 45 -15.42 -3.53 15.08
C THR A 45 -14.19 -4.01 14.34
N ILE A 46 -13.02 -3.97 14.98
CA ILE A 46 -11.81 -4.60 14.45
C ILE A 46 -12.00 -6.11 14.52
N ILE A 47 -11.70 -6.82 13.45
CA ILE A 47 -11.83 -8.28 13.38
C ILE A 47 -10.47 -8.91 13.11
N ASN A 48 -10.38 -10.21 13.38
CA ASN A 48 -9.12 -10.95 13.24
C ASN A 48 -8.49 -10.74 11.84
N PRO A 49 -7.25 -10.22 11.76
CA PRO A 49 -6.58 -9.95 10.49
C PRO A 49 -6.09 -11.22 9.77
N TYR A 50 -6.11 -12.37 10.44
CA TYR A 50 -5.69 -13.64 9.85
C TYR A 50 -6.79 -14.23 8.98
N LEU A 51 -6.54 -14.34 7.69
CA LEU A 51 -7.35 -15.14 6.77
C LEU A 51 -6.83 -16.59 6.81
N LEU A 52 -7.30 -17.34 7.80
CA LEU A 52 -6.87 -18.72 8.00
C LEU A 52 -7.39 -19.64 6.89
N PRO A 53 -6.59 -20.62 6.44
CA PRO A 53 -7.04 -21.60 5.47
C PRO A 53 -8.22 -22.41 6.02
N ARG A 54 -9.26 -22.61 5.20
CA ARG A 54 -10.38 -23.50 5.54
C ARG A 54 -10.04 -24.97 5.30
N VAL A 55 -9.07 -25.22 4.42
CA VAL A 55 -8.61 -26.57 4.04
C VAL A 55 -7.10 -26.63 4.12
N ALA A 56 -6.56 -27.80 4.46
CA ALA A 56 -5.11 -28.01 4.46
C ALA A 56 -4.50 -27.73 3.08
N GLY A 57 -3.43 -26.94 3.04
CA GLY A 57 -2.73 -26.55 1.79
C GLY A 57 -3.13 -25.21 1.21
N GLU A 58 -4.16 -24.55 1.69
CA GLU A 58 -4.43 -23.15 1.33
C GLU A 58 -3.41 -22.21 1.97
N LYS A 59 -3.15 -21.09 1.27
CA LYS A 59 -2.26 -20.05 1.76
C LYS A 59 -2.90 -19.26 2.91
N ALA A 60 -2.27 -19.26 4.08
CA ALA A 60 -2.61 -18.29 5.13
C ALA A 60 -2.20 -16.88 4.67
N SER A 61 -3.02 -15.89 4.98
CA SER A 61 -2.76 -14.48 4.69
C SER A 61 -3.00 -13.65 5.93
N ILE A 62 -2.18 -12.64 6.13
CA ILE A 62 -2.32 -11.67 7.21
C ILE A 62 -2.56 -10.33 6.55
N ILE A 63 -3.63 -9.66 6.96
CA ILE A 63 -4.01 -8.31 6.54
C ILE A 63 -3.59 -7.34 7.64
N ASP A 64 -3.22 -6.11 7.30
CA ASP A 64 -2.80 -5.16 8.32
C ASP A 64 -3.95 -4.79 9.25
N VAL A 65 -5.09 -4.39 8.69
CA VAL A 65 -6.30 -4.11 9.48
C VAL A 65 -7.53 -4.68 8.77
N ARG A 66 -8.34 -5.45 9.51
CA ARG A 66 -9.68 -5.90 9.11
C ARG A 66 -10.72 -5.34 10.06
N ALA A 67 -11.80 -4.80 9.51
CA ALA A 67 -12.87 -4.26 10.30
C ALA A 67 -14.23 -4.50 9.65
N LYS A 68 -15.30 -4.37 10.42
CA LYS A 68 -16.68 -4.32 9.93
C LYS A 68 -17.41 -3.14 10.58
N ASP A 69 -18.31 -2.50 9.84
CA ASP A 69 -19.18 -1.44 10.36
C ASP A 69 -20.47 -1.99 11.00
N GLU A 70 -21.33 -1.09 11.50
CA GLU A 70 -22.62 -1.42 12.09
C GLU A 70 -23.61 -2.06 11.09
N LYS A 71 -23.37 -1.92 9.78
CA LYS A 71 -24.18 -2.53 8.70
C LYS A 71 -23.65 -3.90 8.29
N GLY A 72 -22.52 -4.32 8.87
CA GLY A 72 -21.81 -5.56 8.55
C GLY A 72 -20.93 -5.48 7.32
N GLN A 73 -20.76 -4.30 6.70
CA GLN A 73 -19.82 -4.10 5.59
C GLN A 73 -18.39 -4.31 6.08
N GLN A 74 -17.56 -5.00 5.30
CA GLN A 74 -16.20 -5.33 5.70
C GLN A 74 -15.17 -4.44 5.01
N PHE A 75 -14.10 -4.17 5.72
CA PHE A 75 -12.99 -3.34 5.27
C PHE A 75 -11.69 -4.09 5.43
N VAL A 76 -10.96 -4.23 4.33
CA VAL A 76 -9.60 -4.79 4.26
C VAL A 76 -8.67 -3.63 3.97
N ILE A 77 -7.80 -3.29 4.90
CA ILE A 77 -6.90 -2.13 4.77
C ILE A 77 -5.46 -2.63 4.84
N GLU A 78 -4.68 -2.26 3.84
CA GLU A 78 -3.29 -2.66 3.65
C GLU A 78 -2.40 -1.44 3.43
N MET A 79 -1.28 -1.36 4.16
CA MET A 79 -0.17 -0.47 3.91
C MET A 79 0.90 -1.22 3.12
N GLN A 80 1.31 -0.66 1.99
CA GLN A 80 2.31 -1.30 1.13
C GLN A 80 3.42 -0.31 0.77
N VAL A 81 4.62 -0.59 1.24
CA VAL A 81 5.78 0.31 1.10
C VAL A 81 6.65 0.03 -0.13
N ALA A 82 6.47 -1.12 -0.77
CA ALA A 82 7.22 -1.50 -1.97
C ALA A 82 6.31 -2.18 -2.99
N ASP A 83 6.55 -1.91 -4.27
CA ASP A 83 5.91 -2.63 -5.36
C ASP A 83 6.51 -4.04 -5.46
N VAL A 84 5.66 -5.05 -5.35
CA VAL A 84 6.05 -6.46 -5.45
C VAL A 84 5.23 -7.15 -6.53
N ASP A 85 5.87 -8.05 -7.28
CA ASP A 85 5.21 -8.79 -8.36
C ASP A 85 3.93 -9.50 -7.87
N GLY A 86 2.86 -9.35 -8.65
CA GLY A 86 1.54 -9.92 -8.35
C GLY A 86 0.76 -9.19 -7.25
N PHE A 87 1.11 -7.95 -6.91
CA PHE A 87 0.36 -7.15 -5.95
C PHE A 87 -1.12 -7.00 -6.33
N ASP A 88 -1.42 -6.72 -7.59
CA ASP A 88 -2.78 -6.63 -8.14
C ASP A 88 -3.61 -7.91 -7.91
N LYS A 89 -2.99 -9.06 -8.10
CA LYS A 89 -3.61 -10.38 -7.86
C LYS A 89 -3.82 -10.65 -6.37
N ARG A 90 -2.85 -10.25 -5.55
CA ARG A 90 -2.94 -10.40 -4.08
C ARG A 90 -4.09 -9.58 -3.51
N VAL A 91 -4.26 -8.35 -3.96
CA VAL A 91 -5.36 -7.47 -3.56
C VAL A 91 -6.72 -8.12 -3.86
N GLN A 92 -6.90 -8.61 -5.07
CA GLN A 92 -8.13 -9.31 -5.47
C GLN A 92 -8.34 -10.58 -4.64
N TYR A 93 -7.30 -11.38 -4.45
CA TYR A 93 -7.35 -12.60 -3.67
C TYR A 93 -7.79 -12.34 -2.22
N TYR A 94 -7.22 -11.33 -1.55
CA TYR A 94 -7.57 -10.97 -0.17
C TYR A 94 -9.02 -10.51 -0.07
N THR A 95 -9.46 -9.67 -0.98
CA THR A 95 -10.82 -9.14 -1.01
C THR A 95 -11.85 -10.24 -1.25
N CYS A 96 -11.62 -11.10 -2.27
CA CYS A 96 -12.51 -12.22 -2.56
C CYS A 96 -12.55 -13.24 -1.42
N ARG A 97 -11.41 -13.47 -0.77
CA ARG A 97 -11.34 -14.37 0.37
C ARG A 97 -12.09 -13.82 1.57
N ASP A 98 -11.90 -12.55 1.91
CA ASP A 98 -12.66 -11.89 2.97
C ASP A 98 -14.16 -11.96 2.70
N TYR A 99 -14.59 -11.64 1.47
CA TYR A 99 -15.98 -11.74 1.06
C TYR A 99 -16.54 -13.17 1.20
N SER A 100 -15.82 -14.18 0.74
CA SER A 100 -16.25 -15.58 0.78
C SER A 100 -16.28 -16.18 2.19
N MET A 101 -15.51 -15.61 3.13
CA MET A 101 -15.45 -16.09 4.52
C MET A 101 -16.62 -15.62 5.39
N GLN A 102 -17.48 -14.74 4.88
CA GLN A 102 -18.60 -14.19 5.63
C GLN A 102 -19.72 -15.20 5.90
N ILE A 103 -19.83 -16.25 5.09
CA ILE A 103 -20.87 -17.28 5.23
C ILE A 103 -20.25 -18.67 5.28
N ASP A 104 -20.92 -19.57 6.02
CA ASP A 104 -20.57 -20.96 6.13
C ASP A 104 -21.42 -21.86 5.22
N ARG A 105 -21.09 -23.16 5.20
CA ARG A 105 -21.81 -24.15 4.38
C ARG A 105 -23.28 -24.21 4.78
N GLY A 106 -24.17 -23.96 3.84
CA GLY A 106 -25.63 -24.01 4.02
C GLY A 106 -26.26 -22.66 4.30
N GLU A 107 -25.48 -21.61 4.52
CA GLU A 107 -26.00 -20.25 4.65
C GLU A 107 -26.35 -19.63 3.30
N GLN A 108 -27.25 -18.64 3.31
CA GLN A 108 -27.80 -18.04 2.11
C GLN A 108 -26.97 -16.84 1.63
N TYR A 109 -26.73 -16.73 0.33
CA TYR A 109 -25.98 -15.63 -0.30
C TYR A 109 -26.48 -14.22 0.05
N PRO A 110 -27.78 -13.93 0.26
CA PRO A 110 -28.25 -12.61 0.69
C PRO A 110 -27.72 -12.11 2.05
N LEU A 111 -27.07 -12.99 2.83
CA LEU A 111 -26.41 -12.61 4.08
C LEU A 111 -25.05 -11.96 3.86
N LEU A 112 -24.44 -12.14 2.67
CA LEU A 112 -23.19 -11.49 2.29
C LEU A 112 -23.32 -9.98 2.34
N LYS A 113 -22.29 -9.33 2.84
CA LYS A 113 -22.17 -7.88 2.92
C LYS A 113 -21.00 -7.39 2.06
N PRO A 114 -21.05 -6.16 1.55
CA PRO A 114 -19.96 -5.61 0.77
C PRO A 114 -18.61 -5.69 1.49
N THR A 115 -17.57 -5.98 0.71
CA THR A 115 -16.16 -5.92 1.14
C THR A 115 -15.44 -4.83 0.36
N TYR A 116 -14.86 -3.89 1.08
CA TYR A 116 -14.09 -2.77 0.54
C TYR A 116 -12.60 -2.99 0.82
N PHE A 117 -11.81 -3.01 -0.22
CA PHE A 117 -10.36 -2.99 -0.09
C PHE A 117 -9.84 -1.56 -0.15
N ILE A 118 -8.93 -1.21 0.77
CA ILE A 118 -8.25 0.08 0.80
C ILE A 118 -6.76 -0.17 0.84
N GLY A 119 -6.08 0.10 -0.28
CA GLY A 119 -4.63 0.01 -0.41
C GLY A 119 -3.98 1.37 -0.25
N ILE A 120 -3.03 1.49 0.68
CA ILE A 120 -2.21 2.69 0.87
C ILE A 120 -0.82 2.33 0.36
N LEU A 121 -0.39 2.99 -0.73
CA LEU A 121 0.81 2.63 -1.47
C LEU A 121 1.87 3.74 -1.34
N ASP A 122 3.06 3.40 -0.86
CA ASP A 122 4.21 4.31 -0.85
C ASP A 122 5.01 4.21 -2.18
N PHE A 123 4.33 3.91 -3.27
CA PHE A 123 4.84 3.89 -4.65
C PHE A 123 3.73 4.26 -5.63
N SER A 124 4.12 4.52 -6.90
CA SER A 124 3.16 4.75 -8.00
C SER A 124 2.89 3.43 -8.71
N PHE A 125 1.62 3.02 -8.74
CA PHE A 125 1.18 1.74 -9.30
C PHE A 125 0.34 1.91 -10.58
N PHE A 126 -0.54 2.91 -10.61
CA PHE A 126 -1.38 3.22 -11.78
C PHE A 126 -0.78 4.35 -12.62
N ASP A 127 -1.02 4.35 -13.94
CA ASP A 127 -0.54 5.42 -14.84
C ASP A 127 -1.24 6.77 -14.60
N SER A 128 -2.46 6.75 -14.06
CA SER A 128 -3.21 7.97 -13.73
C SER A 128 -2.43 8.85 -12.75
N PRO A 129 -2.39 10.20 -12.93
CA PRO A 129 -1.74 11.11 -12.01
C PRO A 129 -2.50 11.30 -10.68
N ALA A 130 -3.71 10.76 -10.56
CA ALA A 130 -4.53 10.89 -9.36
C ALA A 130 -3.93 10.08 -8.19
N TYR A 131 -3.82 10.73 -7.02
CA TYR A 131 -3.34 10.09 -5.80
C TYR A 131 -4.39 9.22 -5.10
N LEU A 132 -5.66 9.32 -5.50
CA LEU A 132 -6.78 8.52 -4.97
C LEU A 132 -7.58 7.98 -6.15
N SER A 133 -7.73 6.68 -6.23
CA SER A 133 -8.51 6.01 -7.28
C SER A 133 -9.49 5.00 -6.69
N ASN A 134 -10.64 4.84 -7.38
CA ASN A 134 -11.66 3.86 -7.02
C ASN A 134 -11.90 2.93 -8.21
N HIS A 135 -11.95 1.63 -7.94
CA HIS A 135 -12.16 0.61 -8.95
C HIS A 135 -13.41 -0.21 -8.58
N LEU A 136 -14.27 -0.41 -9.56
CA LEU A 136 -15.58 -1.02 -9.42
C LEU A 136 -15.76 -2.12 -10.47
N ILE A 137 -16.66 -3.05 -10.21
CA ILE A 137 -17.09 -4.05 -11.19
C ILE A 137 -18.24 -3.47 -11.99
N LEU A 138 -18.00 -3.16 -13.24
CA LEU A 138 -18.96 -2.50 -14.14
C LEU A 138 -19.32 -3.42 -15.31
N ASN A 139 -20.53 -3.26 -15.85
CA ASN A 139 -20.89 -3.82 -17.14
C ASN A 139 -20.03 -3.17 -18.24
N GLU A 140 -19.37 -4.00 -19.06
CA GLU A 140 -18.43 -3.52 -20.07
C GLU A 140 -19.07 -2.64 -21.15
N GLN A 141 -20.35 -2.87 -21.48
CA GLN A 141 -21.05 -2.16 -22.54
C GLN A 141 -21.82 -0.95 -22.00
N THR A 142 -22.51 -1.08 -20.86
CA THR A 142 -23.41 -0.05 -20.33
C THR A 142 -22.77 0.79 -19.21
N TYR A 143 -21.64 0.35 -18.66
CA TYR A 143 -20.98 0.92 -17.49
C TYR A 143 -21.84 0.92 -16.22
N GLU A 144 -22.90 0.12 -16.19
CA GLU A 144 -23.75 -0.02 -15.01
C GLU A 144 -23.03 -0.74 -13.89
N HIS A 145 -23.14 -0.21 -12.67
CA HIS A 145 -22.61 -0.78 -11.44
C HIS A 145 -23.66 -1.63 -10.74
N THR A 146 -23.90 -2.85 -11.22
CA THR A 146 -24.88 -3.80 -10.65
C THR A 146 -24.25 -4.69 -9.58
N LEU A 147 -23.01 -5.15 -9.78
CA LEU A 147 -22.26 -5.98 -8.83
C LEU A 147 -21.53 -5.08 -7.84
N LYS A 148 -22.21 -4.69 -6.73
CA LYS A 148 -21.79 -3.60 -5.84
C LYS A 148 -20.96 -4.04 -4.64
N ASP A 149 -20.83 -5.34 -4.39
CA ASP A 149 -20.30 -5.86 -3.14
C ASP A 149 -18.77 -5.79 -3.03
N ILE A 150 -18.05 -5.68 -4.15
CA ILE A 150 -16.60 -5.58 -4.14
C ILE A 150 -16.17 -4.24 -4.71
N ARG A 151 -15.37 -3.52 -3.93
CA ARG A 151 -14.81 -2.23 -4.32
C ARG A 151 -13.35 -2.15 -3.87
N PHE A 152 -12.52 -1.53 -4.71
CA PHE A 152 -11.12 -1.26 -4.39
C PHE A 152 -10.88 0.26 -4.40
N THR A 153 -10.21 0.75 -3.37
CA THR A 153 -9.77 2.14 -3.25
C THR A 153 -8.27 2.15 -3.03
N PHE A 154 -7.53 2.93 -3.81
CA PHE A 154 -6.08 3.05 -3.66
C PHE A 154 -5.70 4.49 -3.40
N ILE A 155 -4.75 4.66 -2.47
CA ILE A 155 -4.09 5.91 -2.14
C ILE A 155 -2.62 5.75 -2.51
N GLU A 156 -2.14 6.49 -3.50
CA GLU A 156 -0.75 6.47 -3.95
C GLU A 156 -0.01 7.68 -3.38
N LEU A 157 0.67 7.49 -2.25
CA LEU A 157 1.30 8.56 -1.48
C LEU A 157 2.34 9.33 -2.29
N GLN A 158 3.04 8.68 -3.23
CA GLN A 158 4.04 9.33 -4.07
C GLN A 158 3.44 10.41 -4.98
N LYS A 159 2.18 10.29 -5.36
CA LYS A 159 1.45 11.25 -6.21
C LYS A 159 0.84 12.42 -5.43
N PHE A 160 0.84 12.37 -4.10
CA PHE A 160 0.32 13.45 -3.26
C PHE A 160 1.42 14.45 -2.92
N HIS A 161 1.31 15.69 -3.42
CA HIS A 161 2.34 16.73 -3.30
C HIS A 161 1.89 17.98 -2.50
N LYS A 162 0.68 17.96 -1.91
CA LYS A 162 0.15 19.12 -1.17
C LYS A 162 0.92 19.35 0.12
N THR A 163 1.20 20.61 0.39
CA THR A 163 1.74 21.11 1.65
C THR A 163 0.64 21.28 2.70
N VAL A 164 0.99 21.45 3.97
CA VAL A 164 0.03 21.66 5.08
C VAL A 164 -0.97 22.77 4.80
N THR A 165 -0.52 23.87 4.18
CA THR A 165 -1.37 25.05 3.90
C THR A 165 -2.34 24.85 2.73
N GLU A 166 -2.12 23.83 1.92
CA GLU A 166 -2.96 23.50 0.75
C GLU A 166 -4.04 22.44 1.06
N LEU A 167 -4.05 21.90 2.29
CA LEU A 167 -5.01 20.86 2.70
C LEU A 167 -6.40 21.45 2.92
N GLN A 168 -7.34 21.10 2.07
CA GLN A 168 -8.72 21.60 2.10
C GLN A 168 -9.70 20.59 2.69
N THR A 169 -9.56 19.30 2.33
CA THR A 169 -10.48 18.24 2.71
C THR A 169 -9.93 17.33 3.79
N LEU A 170 -10.81 16.67 4.54
CA LEU A 170 -10.39 15.66 5.52
C LEU A 170 -9.63 14.49 4.86
N THR A 171 -10.00 14.12 3.65
CA THR A 171 -9.27 13.12 2.85
C THR A 171 -7.80 13.53 2.65
N GLU A 172 -7.56 14.77 2.24
CA GLU A 172 -6.19 15.29 2.04
C GLU A 172 -5.40 15.35 3.34
N LYS A 173 -6.06 15.71 4.45
CA LYS A 173 -5.44 15.74 5.79
C LYS A 173 -5.02 14.34 6.25
N TRP A 174 -5.84 13.32 6.01
CA TRP A 174 -5.48 11.93 6.28
C TRP A 174 -4.33 11.44 5.41
N ILE A 175 -4.34 11.75 4.10
CA ILE A 175 -3.25 11.37 3.17
C ILE A 175 -1.95 12.07 3.57
N PHE A 176 -2.02 13.34 3.97
CA PHE A 176 -0.87 14.09 4.46
C PHE A 176 -0.30 13.48 5.74
N PHE A 177 -1.14 13.08 6.69
CA PHE A 177 -0.73 12.37 7.90
C PHE A 177 0.02 11.07 7.56
N LEU A 178 -0.56 10.22 6.72
CA LEU A 178 0.06 8.95 6.31
C LEU A 178 1.44 9.15 5.66
N LYS A 179 1.58 10.20 4.85
CA LYS A 179 2.82 10.46 4.10
C LYS A 179 3.89 11.17 4.91
N ASN A 180 3.51 12.12 5.77
CA ASN A 180 4.43 13.13 6.28
C ASN A 180 4.50 13.23 7.81
N ALA A 181 3.74 12.45 8.58
CA ALA A 181 3.69 12.60 10.04
C ALA A 181 5.09 12.55 10.67
N GLU A 182 5.95 11.63 10.25
CA GLU A 182 7.32 11.47 10.78
C GLU A 182 8.20 12.72 10.66
N ASN A 183 7.89 13.60 9.69
CA ASN A 183 8.63 14.83 9.41
C ASN A 183 8.10 16.06 10.16
N LEU A 184 7.11 15.87 11.03
CA LEU A 184 6.49 16.94 11.80
C LEU A 184 6.92 16.91 13.25
N ASP A 185 6.99 18.10 13.86
CA ASP A 185 7.23 18.27 15.30
C ASP A 185 5.95 18.58 16.09
N LEU A 186 4.90 19.03 15.41
CA LEU A 186 3.62 19.41 15.99
C LEU A 186 2.47 18.97 15.09
N ILE A 187 1.29 18.77 15.70
CA ILE A 187 0.05 18.57 14.94
C ILE A 187 -0.29 19.89 14.22
N PRO A 188 -0.54 19.86 12.88
CA PRO A 188 -0.88 21.07 12.14
C PRO A 188 -2.16 21.74 12.68
N GLU A 189 -2.14 23.07 12.81
CA GLU A 189 -3.25 23.86 13.40
C GLU A 189 -4.58 23.71 12.63
N ASN A 190 -4.54 23.40 11.33
CA ASN A 190 -5.72 23.22 10.52
C ASN A 190 -6.37 21.82 10.68
N ILE A 191 -5.83 20.96 11.55
CA ILE A 191 -6.42 19.66 11.89
C ILE A 191 -7.43 19.86 13.03
N ASN A 192 -8.70 19.61 12.73
CA ASN A 192 -9.81 19.77 13.68
C ASN A 192 -10.74 18.55 13.75
N ASP A 193 -10.44 17.48 12.99
CA ASP A 193 -11.12 16.20 13.10
C ASP A 193 -10.57 15.41 14.29
N GLN A 194 -11.46 14.95 15.17
CA GLN A 194 -11.07 14.29 16.41
C GLN A 194 -10.34 12.94 16.15
N GLY A 195 -10.80 12.18 15.15
CA GLY A 195 -10.15 10.90 14.81
C GLY A 195 -8.71 11.09 14.31
N LEU A 196 -8.50 12.11 13.49
CA LEU A 196 -7.15 12.43 12.98
C LEU A 196 -6.26 13.01 14.09
N ILE A 197 -6.81 13.83 15.02
CA ILE A 197 -6.07 14.31 16.20
C ILE A 197 -5.60 13.12 17.06
N GLU A 198 -6.48 12.14 17.32
CA GLU A 198 -6.12 10.94 18.06
C GLU A 198 -5.06 10.11 17.33
N ALA A 199 -5.12 10.03 15.99
CA ALA A 199 -4.09 9.36 15.20
C ALA A 199 -2.71 10.02 15.35
N TYR A 200 -2.63 11.34 15.33
CA TYR A 200 -1.37 12.06 15.63
C TYR A 200 -0.86 11.80 17.07
N LYS A 201 -1.77 11.75 18.06
CA LYS A 201 -1.37 11.43 19.45
C LYS A 201 -0.82 10.01 19.55
N ASP A 202 -1.43 9.05 18.87
CA ASP A 202 -0.96 7.66 18.84
C ASP A 202 0.35 7.50 18.04
N ALA A 203 0.61 8.39 17.08
CA ALA A 203 1.87 8.44 16.36
C ALA A 203 3.01 9.09 17.15
N ASP A 204 2.74 9.79 18.29
CA ASP A 204 3.79 10.42 19.11
C ASP A 204 4.64 9.36 19.82
N LYS A 205 5.94 9.28 19.47
CA LYS A 205 6.90 8.34 20.05
C LYS A 205 6.99 8.38 21.57
N HIS A 206 6.70 9.55 22.19
CA HIS A 206 6.73 9.70 23.63
C HIS A 206 5.57 8.98 24.35
N ALA A 207 4.51 8.65 23.64
CA ALA A 207 3.39 7.87 24.16
C ALA A 207 3.60 6.35 24.07
N TRP A 208 4.70 5.91 23.42
CA TRP A 208 4.99 4.50 23.19
C TRP A 208 5.81 3.90 24.32
N GLN A 209 5.51 2.64 24.66
CA GLN A 209 6.33 1.89 25.60
C GLN A 209 7.64 1.44 24.94
N LYS A 210 8.64 1.12 25.76
CA LYS A 210 9.98 0.75 25.27
C LYS A 210 9.94 -0.46 24.35
N GLU A 211 9.13 -1.45 24.69
CA GLU A 211 8.95 -2.69 23.93
C GLU A 211 8.32 -2.42 22.54
N GLU A 212 7.38 -1.49 22.47
CA GLU A 212 6.74 -1.06 21.23
C GLU A 212 7.73 -0.31 20.33
N LEU A 213 8.57 0.55 20.89
CA LEU A 213 9.63 1.24 20.15
C LEU A 213 10.67 0.27 19.60
N ILE A 214 11.05 -0.76 20.38
CA ILE A 214 11.97 -1.80 19.90
C ILE A 214 11.34 -2.58 18.73
N ALA A 215 10.07 -2.94 18.84
CA ALA A 215 9.36 -3.63 17.76
C ALA A 215 9.28 -2.76 16.48
N TYR A 216 8.98 -1.47 16.65
CA TYR A 216 8.96 -0.49 15.56
C TYR A 216 10.34 -0.34 14.88
N ASP A 217 11.42 -0.19 15.67
CA ASP A 217 12.78 -0.04 15.14
C ASP A 217 13.21 -1.31 14.38
N ASN A 218 12.91 -2.50 14.91
CA ASN A 218 13.20 -3.76 14.23
C ASN A 218 12.42 -3.89 12.90
N ALA A 219 11.15 -3.51 12.87
CA ALA A 219 10.36 -3.50 11.65
C ALA A 219 10.93 -2.50 10.62
N SER A 220 11.34 -1.31 11.06
CA SER A 220 11.97 -0.31 10.18
C SER A 220 13.28 -0.80 9.58
N ILE A 221 14.12 -1.50 10.35
CA ILE A 221 15.37 -2.10 9.85
C ILE A 221 15.05 -3.19 8.80
N ALA A 222 14.11 -4.09 9.12
CA ALA A 222 13.72 -5.16 8.20
C ALA A 222 13.17 -4.61 6.86
N GLU A 223 12.38 -3.55 6.91
CA GLU A 223 11.85 -2.85 5.73
C GLU A 223 12.98 -2.22 4.89
N GLN A 224 13.93 -1.55 5.54
CA GLN A 224 15.09 -0.96 4.85
C GLN A 224 15.96 -2.03 4.17
N ASP A 225 16.17 -3.17 4.84
CA ASP A 225 16.89 -4.29 4.28
C ASP A 225 16.18 -4.88 3.04
N GLU A 226 14.86 -4.99 3.08
CA GLU A 226 14.05 -5.48 1.96
C GLU A 226 14.09 -4.51 0.78
N ARG A 227 13.90 -3.21 1.02
CA ARG A 227 14.05 -2.16 0.00
C ARG A 227 15.47 -2.19 -0.61
N GLY A 228 16.49 -2.37 0.22
CA GLY A 228 17.88 -2.50 -0.23
C GLY A 228 18.08 -3.70 -1.17
N LYS A 229 17.49 -4.86 -0.86
CA LYS A 229 17.52 -6.05 -1.73
C LYS A 229 16.83 -5.81 -3.08
N ILE A 230 15.66 -5.15 -3.09
CA ILE A 230 14.92 -4.81 -4.31
C ILE A 230 15.76 -3.90 -5.20
N ILE A 231 16.32 -2.81 -4.64
CA ILE A 231 17.19 -1.88 -5.38
C ILE A 231 18.43 -2.58 -5.94
N ALA A 232 19.03 -3.48 -5.17
CA ALA A 232 20.19 -4.27 -5.62
C ALA A 232 19.81 -5.21 -6.76
N ALA A 233 18.65 -5.88 -6.69
CA ALA A 233 18.14 -6.76 -7.73
C ALA A 233 17.81 -5.99 -9.02
N GLU A 234 17.18 -4.81 -8.94
CA GLU A 234 16.93 -3.94 -10.09
C GLU A 234 18.22 -3.47 -10.76
N LYS A 235 19.20 -3.01 -9.96
CA LYS A 235 20.51 -2.61 -10.50
C LYS A 235 21.19 -3.76 -11.23
N LYS A 236 21.16 -4.96 -10.63
CA LYS A 236 21.72 -6.16 -11.23
C LYS A 236 21.00 -6.52 -12.53
N GLY A 237 19.68 -6.50 -12.54
CA GLY A 237 18.87 -6.75 -13.75
C GLY A 237 19.18 -5.78 -14.88
N LYS A 238 19.28 -4.47 -14.60
CA LYS A 238 19.68 -3.44 -15.59
C LYS A 238 21.06 -3.68 -16.15
N ILE A 239 22.03 -4.09 -15.32
CA ILE A 239 23.38 -4.42 -15.78
C ILE A 239 23.36 -5.65 -16.69
N GLU A 240 22.68 -6.73 -16.28
CA GLU A 240 22.54 -7.95 -17.08
C GLU A 240 21.86 -7.71 -18.42
N GLU A 241 20.84 -6.84 -18.45
CA GLU A 241 20.18 -6.44 -19.69
C GLU A 241 21.14 -5.71 -20.63
N LYS A 242 21.88 -4.71 -20.12
CA LYS A 242 22.89 -3.99 -20.90
C LYS A 242 23.99 -4.92 -21.39
N GLU A 243 24.47 -5.87 -20.60
CA GLU A 243 25.44 -6.90 -21.01
C GLU A 243 24.86 -7.78 -22.13
N LYS A 244 23.58 -8.17 -22.08
CA LYS A 244 22.89 -8.91 -23.17
C LYS A 244 22.82 -8.09 -24.45
N VAL A 245 22.52 -6.80 -24.36
CA VAL A 245 22.49 -5.88 -25.53
C VAL A 245 23.86 -5.81 -26.16
N VAL A 246 24.92 -5.53 -25.37
CA VAL A 246 26.31 -5.49 -25.85
C VAL A 246 26.68 -6.77 -26.55
N LYS A 247 26.41 -7.94 -25.95
CA LYS A 247 26.69 -9.24 -26.55
C LYS A 247 26.02 -9.46 -27.91
N ARG A 248 24.71 -9.12 -28.01
CA ARG A 248 23.94 -9.23 -29.27
C ARG A 248 24.48 -8.32 -30.37
N CYS A 249 24.80 -7.08 -30.04
CA CYS A 249 25.35 -6.12 -30.99
C CYS A 249 26.76 -6.52 -31.45
N TRP A 250 27.60 -7.02 -30.54
CA TRP A 250 28.93 -7.55 -30.87
C TRP A 250 28.89 -8.75 -31.81
N GLN A 251 27.98 -9.70 -31.57
CA GLN A 251 27.76 -10.84 -32.45
C GLN A 251 27.34 -10.42 -33.87
N LYS A 252 26.66 -9.29 -34.00
CA LYS A 252 26.29 -8.68 -35.28
C LYS A 252 27.42 -7.88 -35.92
N LYS A 253 28.62 -7.89 -35.34
CA LYS A 253 29.81 -7.16 -35.80
C LYS A 253 29.62 -5.64 -35.86
N MET A 254 28.80 -5.08 -34.94
CA MET A 254 28.60 -3.63 -34.86
C MET A 254 29.86 -2.93 -34.30
N PRO A 255 30.17 -1.69 -34.75
CA PRO A 255 31.22 -0.89 -34.17
C PRO A 255 31.00 -0.61 -32.67
N ILE A 256 32.09 -0.60 -31.89
CA ILE A 256 32.01 -0.37 -30.43
C ILE A 256 31.30 0.95 -30.10
N LYS A 257 31.48 1.98 -30.92
CA LYS A 257 30.84 3.30 -30.75
C LYS A 257 29.30 3.16 -30.84
N ASP A 258 28.79 2.41 -31.82
CA ASP A 258 27.36 2.21 -32.02
C ASP A 258 26.77 1.32 -30.90
N ILE A 259 27.54 0.31 -30.44
CA ILE A 259 27.17 -0.52 -29.28
C ILE A 259 27.04 0.34 -28.02
N ALA A 260 27.96 1.28 -27.79
CA ALA A 260 27.92 2.20 -26.66
C ALA A 260 26.67 3.07 -26.67
N GLU A 261 26.31 3.61 -27.83
CA GLU A 261 25.10 4.42 -28.00
C GLU A 261 23.83 3.60 -27.75
N ILE A 262 23.68 2.41 -28.36
CA ILE A 262 22.50 1.55 -28.21
C ILE A 262 22.34 1.01 -26.79
N SER A 263 23.44 0.69 -26.12
CA SER A 263 23.41 0.17 -24.74
C SER A 263 23.39 1.24 -23.66
N GLU A 264 23.46 2.52 -24.04
CA GLU A 264 23.61 3.66 -23.14
C GLU A 264 24.76 3.45 -22.13
N LEU A 265 25.89 2.96 -22.64
CA LEU A 265 27.12 2.73 -21.88
C LEU A 265 28.26 3.56 -22.47
N THR A 266 29.30 3.81 -21.66
CA THR A 266 30.52 4.39 -22.21
C THR A 266 31.32 3.36 -23.01
N ILE A 267 32.18 3.82 -23.91
CA ILE A 267 33.04 2.92 -24.71
C ILE A 267 33.89 2.03 -23.80
N GLU A 268 34.40 2.58 -22.71
CA GLU A 268 35.22 1.83 -21.71
C GLU A 268 34.39 0.73 -21.04
N GLN A 269 33.11 0.99 -20.71
CA GLN A 269 32.19 0.02 -20.13
C GLN A 269 31.89 -1.11 -21.12
N VAL A 270 31.63 -0.79 -22.38
CA VAL A 270 31.43 -1.78 -23.46
C VAL A 270 32.66 -2.67 -23.60
N GLN A 271 33.87 -2.07 -23.66
CA GLN A 271 35.13 -2.83 -23.76
C GLN A 271 35.36 -3.74 -22.55
N ALA A 272 35.02 -3.26 -21.33
CA ALA A 272 35.12 -4.07 -20.12
C ALA A 272 34.19 -5.31 -20.14
N ILE A 273 32.96 -5.12 -20.64
CA ILE A 273 31.99 -6.23 -20.82
C ILE A 273 32.50 -7.21 -21.86
N LEU A 274 33.01 -6.75 -23.01
CA LEU A 274 33.53 -7.62 -24.06
C LEU A 274 34.71 -8.45 -23.58
N LYS A 275 35.68 -7.85 -22.83
CA LYS A 275 36.78 -8.55 -22.20
C LYS A 275 36.38 -9.68 -21.22
N LYS A 276 35.21 -9.48 -20.53
CA LYS A 276 34.64 -10.54 -19.67
C LYS A 276 34.09 -11.69 -20.49
N LEU A 277 33.46 -11.38 -21.61
CA LEU A 277 32.84 -12.39 -22.51
C LEU A 277 33.90 -13.25 -23.26
N GLU A 278 35.07 -12.69 -23.52
CA GLU A 278 36.18 -13.41 -24.16
C GLU A 278 36.90 -14.40 -23.20
N LYS A 279 36.67 -14.27 -21.90
CA LYS A 279 37.26 -15.12 -20.85
C LYS A 279 36.36 -16.27 -20.40
N GLN A 280 35.11 -16.30 -20.89
CA GLN A 280 34.16 -17.38 -20.66
C GLN A 280 34.06 -18.31 -21.88
#